data_9e8e898d2a797ad78439f4e95ce3483c
#
_entry.id   9e8e898d2a797ad78439f4e95ce3483c
#
_cell.length_a   1.000
_cell.length_b   1.000
_cell.length_c   1.000
_cell.angle_alpha   90.00
_cell.angle_beta   90.00
_cell.angle_gamma   90.00
#
_symmetry.space_group_name_H-M   'P 1'
#
loop_
_entity.id
_entity.type
_entity.pdbx_description
1 polymer ?
#
loop_
_entity_poly.entity_id
_entity_poly.type
_entity_poly.pdbx_seq_one_letter_code
_entity_poly.pdbx_strand_id
1 'polypeptide(L)'
;LALSEMEIVENEKEKLEDQKKSIEKLKKESKRRANDILIKAERQADDRKDQIISLAMSNRERMMMKAEADIEKMRQNAKFELQKEVGEMAVELAEKIIKENIDEKQDKTIEKFINEIGD
;
A
#
# COMPACT_ATOMS: atom_id res chain seq x y z
N LEU A 1 -78.23 6.93 -38.64
CA LEU A 1 -78.13 6.52 -37.21
C LEU A 1 -77.24 5.33 -37.04
N ALA A 2 -77.42 4.21 -37.74
CA ALA A 2 -76.54 3.06 -37.68
C ALA A 2 -75.14 3.34 -38.26
N LEU A 3 -74.99 4.17 -39.23
CA LEU A 3 -73.72 4.61 -39.80
C LEU A 3 -72.94 5.51 -38.85
N SER A 4 -73.57 6.37 -38.07
CA SER A 4 -72.94 7.20 -37.08
C SER A 4 -72.37 6.35 -35.88
N GLU A 5 -73.09 5.35 -35.48
CA GLU A 5 -72.63 4.38 -34.42
C GLU A 5 -71.43 3.56 -34.92
N MET A 6 -71.49 3.07 -36.17
CA MET A 6 -70.37 2.37 -36.81
C MET A 6 -69.12 3.26 -36.94
N GLU A 7 -69.29 4.52 -37.32
CA GLU A 7 -68.18 5.48 -37.40
C GLU A 7 -67.55 5.74 -36.06
N ILE A 8 -68.36 5.86 -35.00
CA ILE A 8 -67.84 6.03 -33.61
C ILE A 8 -67.07 4.79 -33.17
N VAL A 9 -67.55 3.60 -33.44
CA VAL A 9 -66.89 2.34 -33.11
C VAL A 9 -65.58 2.18 -33.88
N GLU A 10 -65.58 2.53 -35.17
CA GLU A 10 -64.35 2.50 -35.98
C GLU A 10 -63.30 3.52 -35.48
N ASN A 11 -63.73 4.74 -35.15
CA ASN A 11 -62.86 5.75 -34.58
C ASN A 11 -62.30 5.32 -33.24
N GLU A 12 -63.06 4.69 -32.40
CA GLU A 12 -62.57 4.15 -31.12
C GLU A 12 -61.57 2.99 -31.32
N LYS A 13 -61.81 2.13 -32.31
CA LYS A 13 -60.86 1.06 -32.67
C LYS A 13 -59.53 1.63 -33.19
N GLU A 14 -59.59 2.64 -34.04
CA GLU A 14 -58.36 3.34 -34.50
C GLU A 14 -57.58 3.96 -33.35
N LYS A 15 -58.27 4.61 -32.43
CA LYS A 15 -57.65 5.17 -31.23
C LYS A 15 -57.00 4.11 -30.39
N LEU A 16 -57.63 2.99 -30.19
CA LEU A 16 -57.08 1.84 -29.43
C LEU A 16 -55.85 1.24 -30.10
N GLU A 17 -55.88 1.09 -31.44
CA GLU A 17 -54.72 0.62 -32.20
C GLU A 17 -53.54 1.60 -32.11
N ASP A 18 -53.81 2.88 -32.24
CA ASP A 18 -52.80 3.94 -32.12
C ASP A 18 -52.20 3.97 -30.71
N GLN A 19 -53.03 3.81 -29.68
CA GLN A 19 -52.56 3.68 -28.29
C GLN A 19 -51.70 2.44 -28.07
N LYS A 20 -52.08 1.29 -28.63
CA LYS A 20 -51.29 0.04 -28.59
C LYS A 20 -49.94 0.23 -29.24
N LYS A 21 -49.89 0.87 -30.45
CA LYS A 21 -48.63 1.17 -31.13
C LYS A 21 -47.74 2.12 -30.35
N SER A 22 -48.34 3.11 -29.71
CA SER A 22 -47.60 4.05 -28.83
C SER A 22 -47.03 3.35 -27.63
N ILE A 23 -47.78 2.45 -27.01
CA ILE A 23 -47.32 1.64 -25.85
C ILE A 23 -46.18 0.69 -26.24
N GLU A 24 -46.31 0.02 -27.40
CA GLU A 24 -45.24 -0.86 -27.91
C GLU A 24 -43.96 -0.07 -28.21
N LYS A 25 -44.08 1.10 -28.80
CA LYS A 25 -42.97 2.00 -29.08
C LYS A 25 -42.29 2.47 -27.81
N LEU A 26 -43.10 2.86 -26.82
CA LEU A 26 -42.61 3.23 -25.50
C LEU A 26 -41.87 2.07 -24.78
N LYS A 27 -42.41 0.86 -24.87
CA LYS A 27 -41.75 -0.33 -24.33
C LYS A 27 -40.39 -0.59 -24.97
N LYS A 28 -40.31 -0.49 -26.29
CA LYS A 28 -39.06 -0.66 -27.04
C LYS A 28 -38.04 0.41 -26.67
N GLU A 29 -38.44 1.66 -26.57
CA GLU A 29 -37.59 2.77 -26.17
C GLU A 29 -37.11 2.60 -24.72
N SER A 30 -38.01 2.20 -23.81
CA SER A 30 -37.67 1.96 -22.42
C SER A 30 -36.65 0.81 -22.27
N LYS A 31 -36.82 -0.28 -23.01
CA LYS A 31 -35.85 -1.39 -23.03
C LYS A 31 -34.49 -0.96 -23.57
N ARG A 32 -34.50 -0.18 -24.65
CA ARG A 32 -33.24 0.36 -25.22
C ARG A 32 -32.55 1.26 -24.26
N ARG A 33 -33.27 2.18 -23.60
CA ARG A 33 -32.69 3.06 -22.57
C ARG A 33 -32.15 2.28 -21.39
N ALA A 34 -32.88 1.28 -20.93
CA ALA A 34 -32.44 0.41 -19.83
C ALA A 34 -31.14 -0.32 -20.20
N ASN A 35 -31.06 -0.86 -21.42
CA ASN A 35 -29.85 -1.50 -21.92
C ASN A 35 -28.68 -0.52 -22.03
N ASP A 36 -28.93 0.69 -22.56
CA ASP A 36 -27.90 1.74 -22.67
C ASP A 36 -27.39 2.14 -21.28
N ILE A 37 -28.27 2.28 -20.31
CA ILE A 37 -27.90 2.60 -18.92
C ILE A 37 -27.05 1.47 -18.32
N LEU A 38 -27.44 0.20 -18.54
CA LEU A 38 -26.67 -0.95 -18.07
C LEU A 38 -25.27 -1.01 -18.69
N ILE A 39 -25.19 -0.82 -20.00
CA ILE A 39 -23.91 -0.81 -20.73
C ILE A 39 -23.01 0.32 -20.21
N LYS A 40 -23.56 1.51 -20.04
CA LYS A 40 -22.81 2.64 -19.46
C LYS A 40 -22.37 2.38 -18.04
N ALA A 41 -23.23 1.79 -17.23
CA ALA A 41 -22.91 1.45 -15.84
C ALA A 41 -21.79 0.39 -15.77
N GLU A 42 -21.83 -0.61 -16.63
CA GLU A 42 -20.78 -1.63 -16.74
C GLU A 42 -19.44 -1.02 -17.16
N ARG A 43 -19.45 -0.14 -18.15
CA ARG A 43 -18.23 0.59 -18.58
C ARG A 43 -17.66 1.44 -17.45
N GLN A 44 -18.51 2.18 -16.77
CA GLN A 44 -18.08 3.00 -15.64
C GLN A 44 -17.54 2.14 -14.49
N ALA A 45 -18.16 0.99 -14.24
CA ALA A 45 -17.69 0.06 -13.23
C ALA A 45 -16.32 -0.53 -13.59
N ASP A 46 -16.13 -0.91 -14.85
CA ASP A 46 -14.85 -1.42 -15.35
C ASP A 46 -13.76 -0.35 -15.31
N ASP A 47 -14.07 0.87 -15.71
CA ASP A 47 -13.12 1.98 -15.64
C ASP A 47 -12.72 2.30 -14.19
N ARG A 48 -13.68 2.29 -13.28
CA ARG A 48 -13.41 2.46 -11.85
C ARG A 48 -12.56 1.33 -11.28
N LYS A 49 -12.85 0.11 -11.67
CA LYS A 49 -12.07 -1.05 -11.27
C LYS A 49 -10.63 -0.91 -11.73
N ASP A 50 -10.41 -0.54 -12.97
CA ASP A 50 -9.07 -0.34 -13.53
C ASP A 50 -8.33 0.79 -12.83
N GLN A 51 -9.01 1.89 -12.53
CA GLN A 51 -8.45 3.01 -11.77
C GLN A 51 -8.06 2.59 -10.34
N ILE A 52 -8.92 1.84 -9.66
CA ILE A 52 -8.66 1.35 -8.30
C ILE A 52 -7.45 0.42 -8.29
N ILE A 53 -7.37 -0.50 -9.25
CA ILE A 53 -6.24 -1.43 -9.38
C ILE A 53 -4.95 -0.65 -9.67
N SER A 54 -5.00 0.30 -10.58
CA SER A 54 -3.85 1.15 -10.93
C SER A 54 -3.35 1.95 -9.72
N LEU A 55 -4.27 2.55 -8.96
CA LEU A 55 -3.93 3.27 -7.73
C LEU A 55 -3.38 2.34 -6.65
N ALA A 56 -3.96 1.16 -6.50
CA ALA A 56 -3.49 0.15 -5.55
C ALA A 56 -2.07 -0.32 -5.88
N MET A 57 -1.78 -0.55 -7.16
CA MET A 57 -0.44 -0.91 -7.62
C MET A 57 0.58 0.21 -7.37
N SER A 58 0.20 1.44 -7.66
CA SER A 58 1.02 2.63 -7.42
C SER A 58 1.32 2.81 -5.93
N ASN A 59 0.32 2.64 -5.08
CA ASN A 59 0.47 2.71 -3.63
C ASN A 59 1.36 1.58 -3.10
N ARG A 60 1.17 0.37 -3.61
CA ARG A 60 2.01 -0.78 -3.28
C ARG A 60 3.47 -0.51 -3.59
N GLU A 61 3.75 -0.01 -4.77
CA GLU A 61 5.11 0.31 -5.21
C GLU A 61 5.75 1.37 -4.31
N ARG A 62 4.99 2.41 -3.97
CA ARG A 62 5.43 3.46 -3.05
C ARG A 62 5.70 2.93 -1.65
N MET A 63 4.83 2.06 -1.14
CA MET A 63 5.01 1.42 0.17
C MET A 63 6.23 0.51 0.19
N MET A 64 6.47 -0.25 -0.89
CA MET A 64 7.67 -1.08 -1.03
C MET A 64 8.94 -0.26 -1.06
N MET A 65 8.98 0.81 -1.83
CA MET A 65 10.13 1.74 -1.88
C MET A 65 10.40 2.35 -0.52
N LYS A 66 9.35 2.77 0.17
CA LYS A 66 9.47 3.32 1.53
C LYS A 66 10.00 2.28 2.52
N ALA A 67 9.48 1.06 2.45
CA ALA A 67 9.94 -0.03 3.31
C ALA A 67 11.41 -0.38 3.05
N GLU A 68 11.83 -0.43 1.80
CA GLU A 68 13.23 -0.64 1.42
C GLU A 68 14.15 0.48 1.95
N ALA A 69 13.71 1.73 1.81
CA ALA A 69 14.44 2.88 2.34
C ALA A 69 14.54 2.84 3.87
N ASP A 70 13.45 2.47 4.55
CA ASP A 70 13.43 2.31 6.02
C ASP A 70 14.34 1.17 6.49
N ILE A 71 14.34 0.05 5.77
CA ILE A 71 15.23 -1.09 6.06
C ILE A 71 16.68 -0.68 5.88
N GLU A 72 17.03 0.02 4.83
CA GLU A 72 18.39 0.49 4.59
C GLU A 72 18.84 1.46 5.68
N LYS A 73 17.95 2.35 6.10
CA LYS A 73 18.21 3.27 7.21
C LYS A 73 18.43 2.54 8.52
N MET A 74 17.61 1.54 8.83
CA MET A 74 17.79 0.68 10.01
C MET A 74 19.11 -0.09 9.97
N ARG A 75 19.47 -0.61 8.79
CA ARG A 75 20.74 -1.29 8.56
C ARG A 75 21.91 -0.38 8.84
N GLN A 76 21.90 0.84 8.32
CA GLN A 76 22.94 1.83 8.56
C GLN A 76 23.06 2.21 10.03
N ASN A 77 21.92 2.42 10.69
CA ASN A 77 21.90 2.73 12.12
C ASN A 77 22.43 1.58 12.97
N ALA A 78 22.01 0.34 12.66
CA ALA A 78 22.49 -0.85 13.35
C ALA A 78 23.99 -1.05 13.15
N LYS A 79 24.48 -0.82 11.96
CA LYS A 79 25.92 -0.88 11.65
C LYS A 79 26.71 0.16 12.44
N PHE A 80 26.19 1.38 12.50
CA PHE A 80 26.82 2.46 13.27
C PHE A 80 26.85 2.14 14.77
N GLU A 81 25.74 1.69 15.34
CA GLU A 81 25.67 1.28 16.75
C GLU A 81 26.62 0.11 17.07
N LEU A 82 26.67 -0.87 16.16
CA LEU A 82 27.56 -2.02 16.32
C LEU A 82 29.04 -1.58 16.29
N GLN A 83 29.40 -0.70 15.38
CA GLN A 83 30.76 -0.13 15.31
C GLN A 83 31.11 0.64 16.60
N LYS A 84 30.15 1.37 17.13
CA LYS A 84 30.30 2.11 18.39
C LYS A 84 30.52 1.15 19.56
N GLU A 85 29.71 0.11 19.68
CA GLU A 85 29.87 -0.90 20.73
C GLU A 85 31.19 -1.65 20.64
N VAL A 86 31.58 -2.05 19.44
CA VAL A 86 32.88 -2.70 19.19
C VAL A 86 34.03 -1.78 19.56
N GLY A 87 33.93 -0.49 19.21
CA GLY A 87 34.91 0.52 19.58
C GLY A 87 35.02 0.69 21.10
N GLU A 88 33.91 0.75 21.81
CA GLU A 88 33.89 0.84 23.28
C GLU A 88 34.50 -0.40 23.94
N MET A 89 34.16 -1.60 23.45
CA MET A 89 34.74 -2.86 23.91
C MET A 89 36.26 -2.91 23.67
N ALA A 90 36.69 -2.43 22.50
CA ALA A 90 38.12 -2.39 22.17
C ALA A 90 38.88 -1.45 23.11
N VAL A 91 38.33 -0.30 23.44
CA VAL A 91 38.90 0.66 24.39
C VAL A 91 38.95 0.04 25.80
N GLU A 92 37.86 -0.57 26.27
CA GLU A 92 37.80 -1.25 27.57
C GLU A 92 38.85 -2.38 27.67
N LEU A 93 38.97 -3.18 26.61
CA LEU A 93 39.97 -4.23 26.54
C LEU A 93 41.39 -3.69 26.58
N ALA A 94 41.67 -2.64 25.84
CA ALA A 94 42.96 -1.97 25.83
C ALA A 94 43.31 -1.38 27.20
N GLU A 95 42.38 -0.74 27.87
CA GLU A 95 42.55 -0.22 29.22
C GLU A 95 42.86 -1.35 30.23
N LYS A 96 42.15 -2.46 30.13
CA LYS A 96 42.37 -3.63 30.95
C LYS A 96 43.75 -4.23 30.73
N ILE A 97 44.18 -4.38 29.50
CA ILE A 97 45.52 -4.88 29.15
C ILE A 97 46.62 -3.96 29.68
N ILE A 98 46.46 -2.65 29.50
CA ILE A 98 47.40 -1.68 30.02
C ILE A 98 47.49 -1.73 31.52
N LYS A 99 46.35 -1.82 32.20
CA LYS A 99 46.30 -1.92 33.66
C LYS A 99 46.99 -3.18 34.19
N GLU A 100 46.75 -4.33 33.59
CA GLU A 100 47.41 -5.58 33.91
C GLU A 100 48.93 -5.50 33.67
N ASN A 101 49.39 -4.93 32.59
CA ASN A 101 50.79 -4.75 32.28
C ASN A 101 51.48 -3.78 33.25
N ILE A 102 50.81 -2.70 33.65
CA ILE A 102 51.31 -1.78 34.65
C ILE A 102 51.45 -2.47 36.00
N ASP A 103 50.46 -3.20 36.41
CA ASP A 103 50.48 -3.97 37.66
C ASP A 103 51.61 -5.03 37.67
N GLU A 104 51.80 -5.77 36.56
CA GLU A 104 52.93 -6.70 36.41
C GLU A 104 54.28 -5.98 36.44
N LYS A 105 54.41 -4.85 35.79
CA LYS A 105 55.62 -4.07 35.82
C LYS A 105 55.91 -3.49 37.19
N GLN A 106 54.91 -3.06 37.92
CA GLN A 106 55.05 -2.58 39.27
C GLN A 106 55.51 -3.70 40.19
N ASP A 107 54.89 -4.88 40.09
CA ASP A 107 55.26 -6.05 40.86
C ASP A 107 56.71 -6.47 40.59
N LYS A 108 57.10 -6.55 39.33
CA LYS A 108 58.47 -6.86 38.93
C LYS A 108 59.47 -5.78 39.40
N THR A 109 59.08 -4.54 39.37
CA THR A 109 59.91 -3.44 39.86
C THR A 109 60.08 -3.49 41.36
N ILE A 110 59.02 -3.82 42.08
CA ILE A 110 59.04 -4.02 43.53
C ILE A 110 59.92 -5.24 43.92
N GLU A 111 59.76 -6.37 43.24
CA GLU A 111 60.57 -7.58 43.41
C GLU A 111 62.03 -7.30 43.18
N LYS A 112 62.35 -6.59 42.11
CA LYS A 112 63.70 -6.17 41.77
C LYS A 112 64.33 -5.28 42.85
N PHE A 113 63.53 -4.35 43.36
CA PHE A 113 63.91 -3.45 44.42
C PHE A 113 64.16 -4.19 45.72
N ILE A 114 63.32 -5.17 46.08
CA ILE A 114 63.47 -6.03 47.27
C ILE A 114 64.73 -6.87 47.14
N ASN A 115 65.00 -7.48 45.99
CA ASN A 115 66.19 -8.28 45.75
C ASN A 115 67.49 -7.45 45.84
N GLU A 116 67.43 -6.19 45.36
CA GLU A 116 68.60 -5.28 45.49
C GLU A 116 68.87 -4.86 46.93
N ILE A 117 67.85 -4.70 47.75
CA ILE A 117 67.96 -4.34 49.16
C ILE A 117 68.42 -5.57 50.01
N GLY A 118 68.05 -6.80 49.61
CA GLY A 118 68.38 -8.02 50.28
C GLY A 118 69.83 -8.51 50.17
N ASP A 119 70.54 -7.91 49.21
CA ASP A 119 71.96 -8.16 49.03
C ASP A 119 72.80 -7.10 49.79
#